data_dfa4330539620ab7759443ea44a1db05
#
_entry.id   dfa4330539620ab7759443ea44a1db05
#
_cell.length_a   1.000
_cell.length_b   1.000
_cell.length_c   1.000
_cell.angle_alpha   90.00
_cell.angle_beta   90.00
_cell.angle_gamma   90.00
#
_symmetry.space_group_name_H-M   'P 1'
#
loop_
_entity.id
_entity.type
_entity.pdbx_description
1 polymer ?
#
loop_
_entity_poly.entity_id
_entity_poly.type
_entity_poly.pdbx_seq_one_letter_code
_entity_poly.pdbx_strand_id
1 'polypeptide(L)'
;KMSMALLFTSPAMKHKPAAITSSRRESSHPSRRLRVSCVTTNPPRQKNETCNQFRPIKEVNNQITHTIPQEKLEIFKSMESWAEQKLLPYLKPVEASWQPQDFLPAPENDEEFYDRVKDIRERTKDIPDDYFVVLVGDMITEEALPTYQTTLNTLDGVKDETGGSLSPWAVWIRAWTAEENRHGDLLNKYLYLTGRVDMRHVEKTIQYLIGSGMDSKFENNPYNGFIYTSFQERATFISHGNTARLATTYGDVTLAKICGTIAADEKRHETAYTKIVEKLFEIDPDGSVQALASMMKKRITMPAHLMHDGRDNDLFDHYAAVAQRIGVYTAADYAGILEFLLRRWKVESLGLGLSGEGRRAQDYLCTLPQRIKRLEERANDRFKLVSKPSVSFSWVFGRDVKL
;
A
#
# COMPACT_ATOMS: atom_id res chain seq x y z
N LYS A 1 23.24 -12.50 -1.76
CA LYS A 1 22.26 -11.76 -0.95
C LYS A 1 20.96 -11.65 -1.76
N MET A 2 20.08 -12.62 -1.61
CA MET A 2 18.70 -12.55 -2.10
C MET A 2 17.82 -12.53 -0.85
N SER A 3 17.56 -11.31 -0.34
CA SER A 3 16.57 -11.06 0.72
C SER A 3 15.18 -11.34 0.17
N MET A 4 14.24 -11.71 1.02
CA MET A 4 12.80 -11.79 0.68
C MET A 4 12.21 -10.49 0.13
N ALA A 5 12.90 -9.36 0.29
CA ALA A 5 12.67 -8.14 -0.48
C ALA A 5 12.50 -8.40 -2.00
N LEU A 6 13.09 -9.49 -2.53
CA LEU A 6 12.93 -9.89 -3.94
C LEU A 6 11.50 -10.33 -4.34
N LEU A 7 10.63 -10.61 -3.37
CA LEU A 7 9.21 -10.80 -3.68
C LEU A 7 8.48 -9.45 -3.83
N PHE A 8 9.06 -8.38 -3.29
CA PHE A 8 8.43 -7.06 -3.21
C PHE A 8 9.18 -5.96 -3.96
N THR A 9 10.45 -6.20 -4.40
CA THR A 9 11.26 -5.21 -5.14
C THR A 9 11.53 -5.64 -6.57
N SER A 10 11.55 -4.69 -7.51
CA SER A 10 11.99 -4.89 -8.90
C SER A 10 13.51 -5.00 -8.97
N PRO A 11 14.07 -5.88 -9.81
CA PRO A 11 15.51 -5.90 -10.02
C PRO A 11 15.95 -4.66 -10.81
N ALA A 12 16.81 -3.83 -10.21
CA ALA A 12 17.47 -2.74 -10.90
C ALA A 12 18.38 -3.29 -12.02
N MET A 13 18.08 -2.97 -13.27
CA MET A 13 19.00 -3.19 -14.39
C MET A 13 20.14 -2.17 -14.29
N LYS A 14 21.36 -2.66 -14.09
CA LYS A 14 22.58 -1.83 -14.16
C LYS A 14 22.86 -1.50 -15.62
N HIS A 15 22.54 -0.28 -16.05
CA HIS A 15 23.08 0.29 -17.28
C HIS A 15 24.34 1.11 -16.96
N LYS A 16 25.43 0.81 -17.68
CA LYS A 16 26.67 1.60 -17.66
C LYS A 16 26.42 2.95 -18.37
N PRO A 17 26.93 4.07 -17.87
CA PRO A 17 26.80 5.34 -18.57
C PRO A 17 27.73 5.43 -19.77
N ALA A 18 27.17 5.81 -20.91
CA ALA A 18 27.94 6.22 -22.09
C ALA A 18 28.32 7.69 -21.95
N ALA A 19 29.59 7.99 -22.14
CA ALA A 19 30.12 9.34 -22.12
C ALA A 19 29.70 10.10 -23.39
N ILE A 20 29.11 11.28 -23.22
CA ILE A 20 28.86 12.22 -24.33
C ILE A 20 29.68 13.48 -24.07
N THR A 21 30.56 13.75 -25.01
CA THR A 21 31.43 14.93 -25.09
C THR A 21 30.60 16.17 -25.48
N SER A 22 30.82 17.27 -24.77
CA SER A 22 30.20 18.57 -25.04
C SER A 22 30.99 19.36 -26.10
N SER A 23 30.30 19.96 -27.07
CA SER A 23 30.83 21.08 -27.84
C SER A 23 29.99 22.32 -27.57
N ARG A 24 30.66 23.38 -27.08
CA ARG A 24 30.14 24.73 -26.90
C ARG A 24 29.84 25.40 -28.24
N ARG A 25 28.76 26.17 -28.34
CA ARG A 25 28.68 27.37 -29.14
C ARG A 25 27.96 28.48 -28.37
N GLU A 26 28.68 29.58 -28.23
CA GLU A 26 28.18 30.85 -27.70
C GLU A 26 27.39 31.62 -28.79
N SER A 27 26.31 32.30 -28.39
CA SER A 27 25.83 33.48 -29.08
C SER A 27 25.16 34.46 -28.12
N SER A 28 25.69 35.67 -28.11
CA SER A 28 25.34 36.84 -27.32
C SER A 28 24.15 37.60 -27.95
N HIS A 29 23.24 38.15 -27.15
CA HIS A 29 22.74 39.53 -27.23
C HIS A 29 21.83 39.90 -26.04
N PRO A 30 21.75 41.20 -25.65
CA PRO A 30 21.37 41.63 -24.31
C PRO A 30 19.93 42.16 -24.22
N SER A 31 19.26 41.93 -23.12
CA SER A 31 18.04 42.63 -22.75
C SER A 31 18.14 43.30 -21.37
N ARG A 32 17.69 44.54 -21.33
CA ARG A 32 17.71 45.50 -20.23
C ARG A 32 17.06 44.97 -18.97
N ARG A 33 17.78 45.08 -17.86
CA ARG A 33 17.24 44.87 -16.49
C ARG A 33 16.80 46.22 -15.91
N LEU A 34 15.57 46.27 -15.41
CA LEU A 34 15.12 47.20 -14.38
C LEU A 34 15.60 46.73 -13.01
N ARG A 35 16.40 47.60 -12.35
CA ARG A 35 16.81 47.36 -10.96
C ARG A 35 15.76 47.97 -10.04
N VAL A 36 15.20 47.09 -9.16
CA VAL A 36 14.60 47.54 -7.90
C VAL A 36 15.53 47.10 -6.78
N SER A 37 16.04 48.08 -6.04
CA SER A 37 16.99 47.89 -4.95
C SER A 37 16.23 47.81 -3.64
N CYS A 38 16.17 46.60 -3.04
CA CYS A 38 15.85 46.46 -1.61
C CYS A 38 17.10 46.04 -0.87
N VAL A 39 17.52 46.87 0.07
CA VAL A 39 18.60 46.54 0.99
C VAL A 39 18.05 45.67 2.09
N THR A 40 18.51 44.42 2.14
CA THR A 40 18.33 43.57 3.31
C THR A 40 19.69 42.96 3.72
N THR A 41 20.05 43.20 4.96
CA THR A 41 21.24 42.67 5.63
C THR A 41 21.13 41.14 5.74
N ASN A 42 22.10 40.42 5.15
CA ASN A 42 22.16 38.96 5.17
C ASN A 42 22.80 38.45 6.49
N PRO A 43 22.19 37.47 7.16
CA PRO A 43 22.91 36.57 8.07
C PRO A 43 23.73 35.53 7.26
N PRO A 44 24.72 34.86 7.86
CA PRO A 44 25.72 34.04 7.14
C PRO A 44 25.04 32.87 6.42
N ARG A 45 25.44 32.65 5.17
CA ARG A 45 25.00 31.56 4.31
C ARG A 45 25.27 30.19 4.96
N GLN A 46 24.25 29.57 5.51
CA GLN A 46 24.19 28.10 5.52
C GLN A 46 24.11 27.64 4.07
N LYS A 47 24.98 26.69 3.70
CA LYS A 47 24.86 25.98 2.42
C LYS A 47 23.49 25.31 2.41
N ASN A 48 22.53 25.90 1.71
CA ASN A 48 21.30 25.22 1.37
C ASN A 48 21.66 24.11 0.40
N GLU A 49 21.82 22.91 0.90
CA GLU A 49 21.47 21.73 0.13
C GLU A 49 19.96 21.85 -0.14
N THR A 50 19.60 22.34 -1.31
CA THR A 50 18.26 22.26 -1.82
C THR A 50 17.99 20.79 -2.09
N CYS A 51 17.60 20.08 -1.03
CA CYS A 51 16.98 18.78 -1.17
C CYS A 51 15.80 18.96 -2.13
N ASN A 52 15.82 18.25 -3.24
CA ASN A 52 14.72 18.19 -4.19
C ASN A 52 13.59 17.42 -3.51
N GLN A 53 12.85 18.06 -2.61
CA GLN A 53 11.85 17.50 -1.70
C GLN A 53 10.70 16.75 -2.40
N PHE A 54 10.58 16.90 -3.72
CA PHE A 54 9.48 16.34 -4.52
C PHE A 54 9.90 15.22 -5.49
N ARG A 55 11.15 14.77 -5.44
CA ARG A 55 11.57 13.63 -6.26
C ARG A 55 11.63 12.37 -5.41
N PRO A 56 10.99 11.27 -5.85
CA PRO A 56 11.16 9.97 -5.21
C PRO A 56 12.65 9.60 -5.14
N ILE A 57 13.09 9.06 -4.01
CA ILE A 57 14.47 8.60 -3.85
C ILE A 57 14.72 7.33 -4.67
N LYS A 58 13.71 6.45 -4.76
CA LYS A 58 13.73 5.28 -5.65
C LYS A 58 13.15 5.66 -6.99
N GLU A 59 13.87 5.35 -8.08
CA GLU A 59 13.30 5.45 -9.42
C GLU A 59 12.12 4.48 -9.55
N VAL A 60 10.99 5.05 -9.90
CA VAL A 60 9.80 4.29 -10.27
C VAL A 60 9.93 3.95 -11.75
N ASN A 61 9.63 2.73 -12.15
CA ASN A 61 9.57 2.35 -13.56
C ASN A 61 8.68 3.33 -14.32
N ASN A 62 9.03 3.64 -15.57
CA ASN A 62 8.22 4.48 -16.43
C ASN A 62 6.77 3.98 -16.40
N GLN A 63 5.88 4.80 -15.83
CA GLN A 63 4.47 4.49 -15.82
C GLN A 63 3.92 4.69 -17.23
N ILE A 64 3.32 3.63 -17.75
CA ILE A 64 2.69 3.64 -19.05
C ILE A 64 1.21 3.81 -18.83
N THR A 65 0.64 4.87 -19.41
CA THR A 65 -0.80 5.05 -19.49
C THR A 65 -1.25 4.64 -20.89
N HIS A 66 -2.28 3.84 -20.99
CA HIS A 66 -2.90 3.54 -22.26
C HIS A 66 -4.41 3.40 -22.09
N THR A 67 -5.10 3.86 -23.10
CA THR A 67 -6.54 3.66 -23.19
C THR A 67 -6.82 2.20 -23.51
N ILE A 68 -7.65 1.56 -22.71
CA ILE A 68 -8.10 0.21 -23.01
C ILE A 68 -9.03 0.22 -24.26
N PRO A 69 -9.10 -0.89 -25.02
CA PRO A 69 -10.00 -0.98 -26.19
C PRO A 69 -11.44 -0.63 -25.85
N GLN A 70 -12.16 -0.04 -26.81
CA GLN A 70 -13.52 0.45 -26.61
C GLN A 70 -14.47 -0.66 -26.12
N GLU A 71 -14.32 -1.87 -26.63
CA GLU A 71 -15.12 -3.02 -26.19
C GLU A 71 -14.92 -3.36 -24.70
N LYS A 72 -13.74 -3.08 -24.14
CA LYS A 72 -13.48 -3.25 -22.71
C LYS A 72 -14.11 -2.13 -21.88
N LEU A 73 -14.12 -0.89 -22.38
CA LEU A 73 -14.87 0.23 -21.75
C LEU A 73 -16.36 -0.06 -21.68
N GLU A 74 -16.95 -0.61 -22.76
CA GLU A 74 -18.36 -0.98 -22.79
C GLU A 74 -18.72 -2.09 -21.78
N ILE A 75 -17.78 -2.97 -21.43
CA ILE A 75 -17.97 -3.96 -20.34
C ILE A 75 -18.24 -3.22 -19.01
N PHE A 76 -17.38 -2.27 -18.61
CA PHE A 76 -17.57 -1.52 -17.36
C PHE A 76 -18.84 -0.69 -17.35
N LYS A 77 -19.19 -0.08 -18.48
CA LYS A 77 -20.46 0.62 -18.65
C LYS A 77 -21.66 -0.30 -18.52
N SER A 78 -21.60 -1.49 -19.10
CA SER A 78 -22.66 -2.49 -18.97
C SER A 78 -22.81 -3.02 -17.54
N MET A 79 -21.77 -2.92 -16.74
CA MET A 79 -21.76 -3.34 -15.33
C MET A 79 -22.28 -2.28 -14.35
N GLU A 80 -22.60 -1.05 -14.77
CA GLU A 80 -23.04 0.01 -13.84
C GLU A 80 -24.26 -0.39 -13.02
N SER A 81 -25.30 -0.94 -13.66
CA SER A 81 -26.49 -1.42 -12.93
C SER A 81 -26.18 -2.57 -11.97
N TRP A 82 -25.25 -3.44 -12.35
CA TRP A 82 -24.77 -4.49 -11.46
C TRP A 82 -23.97 -3.89 -10.28
N ALA A 83 -23.11 -2.90 -10.54
CA ALA A 83 -22.34 -2.23 -9.49
C ALA A 83 -23.27 -1.54 -8.48
N GLU A 84 -24.31 -0.83 -8.95
CA GLU A 84 -25.32 -0.22 -8.09
C GLU A 84 -26.01 -1.25 -7.19
N GLN A 85 -26.43 -2.39 -7.75
CA GLN A 85 -27.24 -3.39 -7.04
C GLN A 85 -26.41 -4.37 -6.21
N LYS A 86 -25.16 -4.64 -6.58
CA LYS A 86 -24.35 -5.73 -6.01
C LYS A 86 -23.03 -5.28 -5.37
N LEU A 87 -22.55 -4.07 -5.71
CA LEU A 87 -21.32 -3.51 -5.15
C LEU A 87 -21.63 -2.47 -4.05
N LEU A 88 -22.45 -1.47 -4.34
CA LEU A 88 -22.76 -0.42 -3.36
C LEU A 88 -23.35 -0.94 -2.03
N PRO A 89 -24.12 -2.05 -1.97
CA PRO A 89 -24.56 -2.60 -0.68
C PRO A 89 -23.45 -3.08 0.27
N TYR A 90 -22.20 -3.15 -0.19
CA TYR A 90 -21.05 -3.42 0.69
C TYR A 90 -20.58 -2.20 1.46
N LEU A 91 -20.99 -1.00 1.07
CA LEU A 91 -20.72 0.22 1.86
C LEU A 91 -21.59 0.23 3.12
N LYS A 92 -21.02 0.70 4.22
CA LYS A 92 -21.78 0.92 5.45
C LYS A 92 -22.39 2.32 5.46
N PRO A 93 -23.64 2.49 5.91
CA PRO A 93 -24.13 3.81 6.25
C PRO A 93 -23.23 4.48 7.30
N VAL A 94 -23.00 5.78 7.16
CA VAL A 94 -22.12 6.53 8.07
C VAL A 94 -22.58 6.38 9.53
N GLU A 95 -23.89 6.38 9.76
CA GLU A 95 -24.52 6.26 11.08
C GLU A 95 -24.29 4.87 11.72
N ALA A 96 -24.02 3.85 10.91
CA ALA A 96 -23.72 2.49 11.36
C ALA A 96 -22.20 2.19 11.40
N SER A 97 -21.37 3.17 11.01
CA SER A 97 -19.92 3.03 10.97
C SER A 97 -19.33 3.38 12.32
N TRP A 98 -18.38 2.55 12.79
CA TRP A 98 -17.60 2.88 13.97
C TRP A 98 -16.75 4.13 13.73
N GLN A 99 -16.44 4.83 14.80
CA GLN A 99 -15.58 6.02 14.78
C GLN A 99 -14.34 5.79 15.66
N PRO A 100 -13.21 6.46 15.41
CA PRO A 100 -12.02 6.34 16.24
C PRO A 100 -12.28 6.54 17.73
N GLN A 101 -13.22 7.42 18.08
CA GLN A 101 -13.61 7.73 19.46
C GLN A 101 -14.24 6.53 20.21
N ASP A 102 -14.77 5.53 19.49
CA ASP A 102 -15.33 4.33 20.11
C ASP A 102 -14.27 3.44 20.79
N PHE A 103 -12.98 3.69 20.49
CA PHE A 103 -11.83 2.91 20.95
C PHE A 103 -10.86 3.70 21.83
N LEU A 104 -10.90 5.02 21.75
CA LEU A 104 -9.94 5.91 22.39
C LEU A 104 -10.50 6.51 23.66
N PRO A 105 -9.65 7.05 24.56
CA PRO A 105 -10.13 7.81 25.71
C PRO A 105 -11.04 8.95 25.28
N ALA A 106 -12.18 9.09 25.93
CA ALA A 106 -13.14 10.16 25.66
C ALA A 106 -12.66 11.48 26.30
N PRO A 107 -12.67 12.59 25.56
CA PRO A 107 -12.14 13.87 26.06
C PRO A 107 -13.07 14.64 27.00
N GLU A 108 -14.30 14.15 27.20
CA GLU A 108 -15.32 14.87 27.96
C GLU A 108 -15.10 14.83 29.50
N ASN A 109 -14.26 13.89 29.96
CA ASN A 109 -13.91 13.75 31.38
C ASN A 109 -12.39 13.72 31.52
N ASP A 110 -11.79 14.83 31.99
CA ASP A 110 -10.34 15.00 32.10
C ASP A 110 -9.69 13.91 32.97
N GLU A 111 -10.24 13.57 34.12
CA GLU A 111 -9.65 12.60 35.04
C GLU A 111 -9.67 11.21 34.40
N GLU A 112 -10.79 10.78 33.85
CA GLU A 112 -10.93 9.49 33.17
C GLU A 112 -10.03 9.43 31.91
N PHE A 113 -9.94 10.53 31.14
CA PHE A 113 -9.06 10.61 29.99
C PHE A 113 -7.61 10.34 30.37
N TYR A 114 -7.09 11.06 31.37
CA TYR A 114 -5.70 10.89 31.81
C TYR A 114 -5.43 9.49 32.37
N ASP A 115 -6.35 8.91 33.11
CA ASP A 115 -6.19 7.56 33.65
C ASP A 115 -6.18 6.50 32.54
N ARG A 116 -7.04 6.61 31.54
CA ARG A 116 -7.05 5.71 30.38
C ARG A 116 -5.79 5.86 29.52
N VAL A 117 -5.24 7.07 29.39
CA VAL A 117 -3.95 7.28 28.71
C VAL A 117 -2.81 6.63 29.49
N LYS A 118 -2.80 6.74 30.84
CA LYS A 118 -1.82 6.05 31.68
C LYS A 118 -1.91 4.52 31.50
N ASP A 119 -3.11 3.98 31.48
CA ASP A 119 -3.35 2.56 31.23
C ASP A 119 -2.80 2.09 29.88
N ILE A 120 -3.02 2.87 28.81
CA ILE A 120 -2.46 2.57 27.49
C ILE A 120 -0.94 2.54 27.59
N ARG A 121 -0.31 3.52 28.19
CA ARG A 121 1.15 3.63 28.32
C ARG A 121 1.72 2.51 29.17
N GLU A 122 1.06 2.13 30.27
CA GLU A 122 1.50 1.05 31.13
C GLU A 122 1.43 -0.31 30.40
N ARG A 123 0.32 -0.59 29.72
CA ARG A 123 0.18 -1.83 28.95
C ARG A 123 1.19 -1.95 27.81
N THR A 124 1.56 -0.83 27.19
CA THR A 124 2.42 -0.83 26.00
C THR A 124 3.91 -0.70 26.32
N LYS A 125 4.30 -0.43 27.55
CA LYS A 125 5.71 -0.12 27.91
C LYS A 125 6.68 -1.27 27.62
N ASP A 126 6.24 -2.51 27.87
CA ASP A 126 7.07 -3.72 27.74
C ASP A 126 6.87 -4.45 26.39
N ILE A 127 6.00 -3.93 25.51
CA ILE A 127 5.83 -4.45 24.16
C ILE A 127 7.10 -4.19 23.35
N PRO A 128 7.66 -5.18 22.63
CA PRO A 128 8.89 -5.02 21.86
C PRO A 128 8.81 -3.93 20.78
N ASP A 129 9.92 -3.26 20.50
CA ASP A 129 9.98 -2.21 19.47
C ASP A 129 9.73 -2.73 18.04
N ASP A 130 10.05 -3.99 17.77
CA ASP A 130 9.74 -4.61 16.47
C ASP A 130 8.23 -4.66 16.17
N TYR A 131 7.42 -4.86 17.20
CA TYR A 131 5.98 -4.76 17.06
C TYR A 131 5.52 -3.34 16.69
N PHE A 132 6.10 -2.32 17.34
CA PHE A 132 5.80 -0.93 17.01
C PHE A 132 6.30 -0.52 15.63
N VAL A 133 7.44 -1.02 15.19
CA VAL A 133 7.91 -0.81 13.81
C VAL A 133 6.87 -1.32 12.80
N VAL A 134 6.30 -2.50 13.05
CA VAL A 134 5.30 -3.06 12.13
C VAL A 134 3.98 -2.29 12.22
N LEU A 135 3.51 -1.97 13.42
CA LEU A 135 2.28 -1.18 13.59
C LEU A 135 2.37 0.21 12.95
N VAL A 136 3.54 0.86 13.05
CA VAL A 136 3.80 2.15 12.38
C VAL A 136 3.79 1.99 10.86
N GLY A 137 4.43 0.95 10.34
CA GLY A 137 4.45 0.70 8.89
C GLY A 137 3.06 0.40 8.33
N ASP A 138 2.24 -0.38 9.04
CA ASP A 138 0.83 -0.61 8.69
C ASP A 138 0.06 0.72 8.70
N MET A 139 0.18 1.51 9.77
CA MET A 139 -0.50 2.81 9.89
C MET A 139 -0.07 3.81 8.79
N ILE A 140 1.22 3.90 8.47
CA ILE A 140 1.71 4.77 7.38
C ILE A 140 1.15 4.31 6.03
N THR A 141 0.97 3.00 5.83
CA THR A 141 0.34 2.47 4.63
C THR A 141 -1.10 2.93 4.52
N GLU A 142 -1.86 2.89 5.60
CA GLU A 142 -3.24 3.39 5.67
C GLU A 142 -3.33 4.90 5.43
N GLU A 143 -2.43 5.68 6.03
CA GLU A 143 -2.35 7.14 5.84
C GLU A 143 -1.92 7.56 4.42
N ALA A 144 -1.39 6.65 3.60
CA ALA A 144 -1.11 6.90 2.19
C ALA A 144 -2.37 6.90 1.30
N LEU A 145 -3.56 6.89 1.88
CA LEU A 145 -4.88 6.91 1.24
C LEU A 145 -5.01 7.92 0.09
N PRO A 146 -4.52 9.19 0.19
CA PRO A 146 -4.60 10.13 -0.92
C PRO A 146 -3.92 9.60 -2.20
N THR A 147 -2.85 8.81 -2.04
CA THR A 147 -2.08 8.28 -3.16
C THR A 147 -2.81 7.13 -3.85
N TYR A 148 -3.28 6.14 -3.11
CA TYR A 148 -3.95 5.00 -3.74
C TYR A 148 -5.38 5.31 -4.18
N GLN A 149 -6.10 6.21 -3.50
CA GLN A 149 -7.37 6.75 -3.98
C GLN A 149 -7.20 7.46 -5.34
N THR A 150 -6.20 8.35 -5.44
CA THR A 150 -5.88 9.02 -6.71
C THR A 150 -5.54 8.00 -7.80
N THR A 151 -4.76 6.96 -7.46
CA THR A 151 -4.36 5.93 -8.41
C THR A 151 -5.57 5.13 -8.93
N LEU A 152 -6.50 4.73 -8.05
CA LEU A 152 -7.74 4.07 -8.46
C LEU A 152 -8.61 4.97 -9.35
N ASN A 153 -8.58 6.28 -9.11
CA ASN A 153 -9.33 7.24 -9.93
C ASN A 153 -8.70 7.52 -11.30
N THR A 154 -7.60 6.85 -11.65
CA THR A 154 -7.05 6.87 -13.02
C THR A 154 -7.56 5.72 -13.90
N LEU A 155 -8.29 4.76 -13.34
CA LEU A 155 -8.72 3.56 -14.06
C LEU A 155 -9.76 3.88 -15.14
N ASP A 156 -9.45 3.55 -16.40
CA ASP A 156 -10.32 3.81 -17.53
C ASP A 156 -11.70 3.15 -17.38
N GLY A 157 -12.74 3.87 -17.69
CA GLY A 157 -14.13 3.39 -17.66
C GLY A 157 -14.80 3.39 -16.27
N VAL A 158 -14.04 3.64 -15.19
CA VAL A 158 -14.59 3.65 -13.81
C VAL A 158 -14.17 4.90 -13.01
N LYS A 159 -13.33 5.75 -13.55
CA LYS A 159 -12.83 6.98 -12.90
C LYS A 159 -13.93 8.02 -12.67
N ASP A 160 -13.77 8.81 -11.62
CA ASP A 160 -14.59 9.98 -11.35
C ASP A 160 -13.91 11.24 -11.93
N GLU A 161 -14.31 11.64 -13.13
CA GLU A 161 -13.70 12.79 -13.83
C GLU A 161 -14.09 14.13 -13.22
N THR A 162 -15.17 14.17 -12.45
CA THR A 162 -15.72 15.42 -11.90
C THR A 162 -15.44 15.60 -10.40
N GLY A 163 -15.01 14.53 -9.71
CA GLY A 163 -14.94 14.48 -8.24
C GLY A 163 -16.29 14.38 -7.55
N GLY A 164 -17.41 14.40 -8.31
CA GLY A 164 -18.77 14.35 -7.79
C GLY A 164 -19.72 13.52 -8.67
N SER A 165 -19.21 12.65 -9.55
CA SER A 165 -20.02 11.80 -10.43
C SER A 165 -20.95 10.90 -9.62
N LEU A 166 -22.16 10.68 -10.15
CA LEU A 166 -23.14 9.74 -9.60
C LEU A 166 -23.00 8.32 -10.18
N SER A 167 -21.99 8.09 -11.04
CA SER A 167 -21.65 6.73 -11.48
C SER A 167 -21.47 5.81 -10.27
N PRO A 168 -22.00 4.58 -10.28
CA PRO A 168 -21.81 3.63 -9.17
C PRO A 168 -20.35 3.38 -8.84
N TRP A 169 -19.47 3.42 -9.83
CA TRP A 169 -18.02 3.28 -9.66
C TRP A 169 -17.42 4.44 -8.86
N ALA A 170 -17.78 5.67 -9.22
CA ALA A 170 -17.32 6.87 -8.53
C ALA A 170 -17.87 6.97 -7.10
N VAL A 171 -19.15 6.61 -6.92
CA VAL A 171 -19.79 6.52 -5.59
C VAL A 171 -19.07 5.50 -4.73
N TRP A 172 -18.78 4.30 -5.28
CA TRP A 172 -18.02 3.27 -4.58
C TRP A 172 -16.66 3.77 -4.12
N ILE A 173 -15.84 4.31 -5.04
CA ILE A 173 -14.48 4.76 -4.72
C ILE A 173 -14.50 5.83 -3.61
N ARG A 174 -15.38 6.83 -3.69
CA ARG A 174 -15.43 7.88 -2.66
C ARG A 174 -15.90 7.38 -1.30
N ALA A 175 -16.94 6.54 -1.27
CA ALA A 175 -17.47 6.03 -0.01
C ALA A 175 -16.53 4.99 0.63
N TRP A 176 -15.90 4.12 -0.17
CA TRP A 176 -14.83 3.24 0.29
C TRP A 176 -13.66 4.05 0.86
N THR A 177 -13.20 5.10 0.17
CA THR A 177 -12.16 6.02 0.68
C THR A 177 -12.54 6.62 2.04
N ALA A 178 -13.81 6.98 2.24
CA ALA A 178 -14.27 7.50 3.53
C ALA A 178 -14.24 6.44 4.64
N GLU A 179 -14.45 5.18 4.31
CA GLU A 179 -14.29 4.07 5.26
C GLU A 179 -12.81 3.82 5.60
N GLU A 180 -11.94 3.77 4.59
CA GLU A 180 -10.48 3.58 4.74
C GLU A 180 -9.81 4.68 5.57
N ASN A 181 -10.23 5.94 5.40
CA ASN A 181 -9.67 7.07 6.13
C ASN A 181 -9.70 6.91 7.66
N ARG A 182 -10.61 6.11 8.20
CA ARG A 182 -10.71 5.85 9.64
C ARG A 182 -9.64 4.89 10.15
N HIS A 183 -9.12 4.01 9.29
CA HIS A 183 -8.12 3.01 9.65
C HIS A 183 -6.82 3.69 10.07
N GLY A 184 -6.25 4.51 9.19
CA GLY A 184 -5.05 5.28 9.47
C GLY A 184 -5.22 6.23 10.64
N ASP A 185 -6.33 7.01 10.66
CA ASP A 185 -6.64 7.97 11.72
C ASP A 185 -6.70 7.31 13.10
N LEU A 186 -7.35 6.16 13.22
CA LEU A 186 -7.45 5.44 14.49
C LEU A 186 -6.09 4.91 14.95
N LEU A 187 -5.32 4.29 14.07
CA LEU A 187 -4.00 3.76 14.38
C LEU A 187 -3.01 4.87 14.74
N ASN A 188 -3.04 6.00 14.03
CA ASN A 188 -2.22 7.17 14.29
C ASN A 188 -2.48 7.72 15.71
N LYS A 189 -3.75 7.97 16.05
CA LYS A 189 -4.15 8.44 17.39
C LYS A 189 -3.76 7.47 18.49
N TYR A 190 -3.97 6.17 18.27
CA TYR A 190 -3.56 5.16 19.22
C TYR A 190 -2.04 5.17 19.45
N LEU A 191 -1.24 5.17 18.40
CA LEU A 191 0.23 5.25 18.49
C LEU A 191 0.70 6.50 19.22
N TYR A 192 0.08 7.67 18.95
CA TYR A 192 0.36 8.91 19.68
C TYR A 192 0.15 8.76 21.19
N LEU A 193 -0.97 8.15 21.60
CA LEU A 193 -1.29 7.97 23.02
C LEU A 193 -0.35 7.00 23.74
N THR A 194 0.21 6.01 23.03
CA THR A 194 1.17 5.07 23.64
C THR A 194 2.46 5.74 24.10
N GLY A 195 2.90 6.81 23.41
CA GLY A 195 4.20 7.44 23.62
C GLY A 195 5.40 6.56 23.28
N ARG A 196 5.19 5.43 22.57
CA ARG A 196 6.24 4.46 22.21
C ARG A 196 6.97 4.81 20.92
N VAL A 197 6.43 5.74 20.13
CA VAL A 197 6.92 6.10 18.79
C VAL A 197 7.21 7.59 18.67
N ASP A 198 8.18 7.94 17.84
CA ASP A 198 8.51 9.31 17.48
C ASP A 198 7.56 9.80 16.38
N MET A 199 6.42 10.35 16.79
CA MET A 199 5.39 10.82 15.86
C MET A 199 5.92 11.85 14.87
N ARG A 200 6.93 12.66 15.21
CA ARG A 200 7.51 13.60 14.26
C ARG A 200 8.18 12.91 13.08
N HIS A 201 8.88 11.79 13.32
CA HIS A 201 9.48 11.00 12.25
C HIS A 201 8.44 10.17 11.50
N VAL A 202 7.43 9.70 12.19
CA VAL A 202 6.28 9.02 11.58
C VAL A 202 5.55 9.95 10.60
N GLU A 203 5.17 11.17 11.04
CA GLU A 203 4.49 12.17 10.19
C GLU A 203 5.33 12.59 8.97
N LYS A 204 6.65 12.71 9.13
CA LYS A 204 7.54 12.96 7.99
C LYS A 204 7.54 11.82 6.99
N THR A 205 7.51 10.58 7.48
CA THR A 205 7.48 9.40 6.61
C THR A 205 6.18 9.35 5.80
N ILE A 206 5.02 9.67 6.42
CA ILE A 206 3.73 9.79 5.73
C ILE A 206 3.84 10.83 4.60
N GLN A 207 4.40 12.02 4.89
CA GLN A 207 4.55 13.09 3.90
C GLN A 207 5.49 12.67 2.75
N TYR A 208 6.60 12.01 3.06
CA TYR A 208 7.51 11.48 2.04
C TYR A 208 6.83 10.42 1.17
N LEU A 209 6.07 9.51 1.77
CA LEU A 209 5.38 8.45 1.03
C LEU A 209 4.32 9.02 0.09
N ILE A 210 3.45 9.93 0.58
CA ILE A 210 2.44 10.61 -0.25
C ILE A 210 3.14 11.40 -1.37
N GLY A 211 4.21 12.14 -1.06
CA GLY A 211 4.98 12.89 -2.04
C GLY A 211 5.71 12.02 -3.07
N SER A 212 6.02 10.77 -2.75
CA SER A 212 6.65 9.81 -3.66
C SER A 212 5.65 9.19 -4.65
N GLY A 213 4.36 9.25 -4.36
CA GLY A 213 3.32 8.62 -5.17
C GLY A 213 3.30 7.10 -5.03
N MET A 214 2.73 6.44 -6.01
CA MET A 214 2.53 4.99 -6.03
C MET A 214 2.71 4.42 -7.42
N ASP A 215 3.46 3.33 -7.54
CA ASP A 215 3.60 2.54 -8.78
C ASP A 215 3.01 1.14 -8.59
N SER A 216 1.73 1.02 -8.77
CA SER A 216 1.01 -0.27 -8.72
C SER A 216 1.11 -1.09 -10.00
N LYS A 217 1.71 -0.55 -11.06
CA LYS A 217 1.95 -1.19 -12.38
C LYS A 217 0.68 -1.64 -13.10
N PHE A 218 -0.46 -1.08 -12.81
CA PHE A 218 -1.71 -1.42 -13.51
C PHE A 218 -2.05 -0.50 -14.70
N GLU A 219 -1.29 0.61 -14.91
CA GLU A 219 -1.26 1.34 -16.19
C GLU A 219 -2.64 1.84 -16.64
N ASN A 220 -3.46 2.36 -15.73
CA ASN A 220 -4.84 2.80 -15.93
C ASN A 220 -5.83 1.68 -16.36
N ASN A 221 -5.39 0.43 -16.39
CA ASN A 221 -6.22 -0.69 -16.78
C ASN A 221 -7.08 -1.19 -15.59
N PRO A 222 -8.42 -1.09 -15.66
CA PRO A 222 -9.30 -1.44 -14.55
C PRO A 222 -9.29 -2.94 -14.22
N TYR A 223 -9.03 -3.84 -15.17
CA TYR A 223 -8.82 -5.26 -14.87
C TYR A 223 -7.66 -5.45 -13.92
N ASN A 224 -6.51 -4.84 -14.26
CA ASN A 224 -5.32 -4.89 -13.43
C ASN A 224 -5.54 -4.19 -12.08
N GLY A 225 -6.22 -3.04 -12.09
CA GLY A 225 -6.51 -2.26 -10.88
C GLY A 225 -7.39 -3.03 -9.89
N PHE A 226 -8.49 -3.62 -10.33
CA PHE A 226 -9.38 -4.39 -9.45
C PHE A 226 -8.76 -5.70 -8.97
N ILE A 227 -7.91 -6.35 -9.79
CA ILE A 227 -7.10 -7.51 -9.35
C ILE A 227 -6.10 -7.08 -8.28
N TYR A 228 -5.39 -5.98 -8.49
CA TYR A 228 -4.48 -5.41 -7.51
C TYR A 228 -5.18 -5.14 -6.19
N THR A 229 -6.30 -4.41 -6.21
CA THR A 229 -7.05 -4.05 -5.01
C THR A 229 -7.62 -5.29 -4.30
N SER A 230 -8.17 -6.25 -5.04
CA SER A 230 -8.62 -7.54 -4.46
C SER A 230 -7.51 -8.26 -3.69
N PHE A 231 -6.27 -8.16 -4.17
CA PHE A 231 -5.12 -8.74 -3.52
C PHE A 231 -4.73 -7.95 -2.26
N GLN A 232 -4.74 -6.62 -2.34
CA GLN A 232 -4.36 -5.74 -1.23
C GLN A 232 -5.34 -5.82 -0.07
N GLU A 233 -6.64 -5.74 -0.31
CA GLU A 233 -7.67 -5.85 0.71
C GLU A 233 -7.56 -7.17 1.52
N ARG A 234 -7.19 -8.26 0.82
CA ARG A 234 -6.93 -9.51 1.53
C ARG A 234 -5.61 -9.49 2.28
N ALA A 235 -4.60 -8.80 1.78
CA ALA A 235 -3.32 -8.65 2.46
C ALA A 235 -3.47 -7.82 3.75
N THR A 236 -4.22 -6.71 3.69
CA THR A 236 -4.51 -5.87 4.86
C THR A 236 -5.41 -6.58 5.88
N PHE A 237 -6.44 -7.31 5.42
CA PHE A 237 -7.22 -8.19 6.30
C PHE A 237 -6.33 -9.17 7.08
N ILE A 238 -5.36 -9.81 6.42
CA ILE A 238 -4.43 -10.76 7.06
C ILE A 238 -3.48 -10.03 8.00
N SER A 239 -2.88 -8.93 7.58
CA SER A 239 -1.93 -8.13 8.37
C SER A 239 -2.58 -7.62 9.67
N HIS A 240 -3.72 -6.94 9.58
CA HIS A 240 -4.44 -6.45 10.76
C HIS A 240 -4.92 -7.59 11.66
N GLY A 241 -5.38 -8.71 11.09
CA GLY A 241 -5.75 -9.89 11.87
C GLY A 241 -4.57 -10.51 12.64
N ASN A 242 -3.39 -10.55 12.02
CA ASN A 242 -2.16 -11.03 12.66
C ASN A 242 -1.68 -10.05 13.73
N THR A 243 -1.74 -8.75 13.45
CA THR A 243 -1.43 -7.67 14.41
C THR A 243 -2.35 -7.76 15.63
N ALA A 244 -3.65 -7.99 15.45
CA ALA A 244 -4.60 -8.20 16.53
C ALA A 244 -4.24 -9.40 17.43
N ARG A 245 -3.81 -10.53 16.82
CA ARG A 245 -3.37 -11.71 17.59
C ARG A 245 -2.12 -11.42 18.41
N LEU A 246 -1.14 -10.73 17.83
CA LEU A 246 0.06 -10.32 18.56
C LEU A 246 -0.26 -9.35 19.69
N ALA A 247 -1.14 -8.36 19.47
CA ALA A 247 -1.62 -7.46 20.52
C ALA A 247 -2.23 -8.24 21.69
N THR A 248 -3.06 -9.24 21.40
CA THR A 248 -3.61 -10.14 22.43
C THR A 248 -2.50 -10.89 23.20
N THR A 249 -1.49 -11.38 22.49
CA THR A 249 -0.34 -12.07 23.11
C THR A 249 0.45 -11.16 24.03
N TYR A 250 0.57 -9.89 23.72
CA TYR A 250 1.23 -8.87 24.55
C TYR A 250 0.33 -8.24 25.60
N GLY A 251 -0.96 -8.65 25.69
CA GLY A 251 -1.91 -8.14 26.68
C GLY A 251 -2.56 -6.80 26.33
N ASP A 252 -2.35 -6.29 25.11
CA ASP A 252 -3.00 -5.06 24.65
C ASP A 252 -4.35 -5.37 24.00
N VAL A 253 -5.37 -5.55 24.83
CA VAL A 253 -6.74 -5.87 24.39
C VAL A 253 -7.39 -4.73 23.59
N THR A 254 -7.01 -3.48 23.84
CA THR A 254 -7.53 -2.33 23.11
C THR A 254 -7.04 -2.37 21.66
N LEU A 255 -5.74 -2.53 21.46
CA LEU A 255 -5.16 -2.63 20.13
C LEU A 255 -5.64 -3.89 19.39
N ALA A 256 -5.81 -5.01 20.11
CA ALA A 256 -6.39 -6.22 19.53
C ALA A 256 -7.80 -5.97 18.98
N LYS A 257 -8.64 -5.21 19.71
CA LYS A 257 -9.98 -4.80 19.27
C LYS A 257 -9.90 -3.85 18.06
N ILE A 258 -9.02 -2.85 18.10
CA ILE A 258 -8.79 -1.90 16.99
C ILE A 258 -8.45 -2.66 15.70
N CYS A 259 -7.36 -3.42 15.71
CA CYS A 259 -6.91 -4.15 14.52
C CYS A 259 -7.93 -5.21 14.06
N GLY A 260 -8.64 -5.86 14.98
CA GLY A 260 -9.71 -6.79 14.66
C GLY A 260 -10.89 -6.13 13.96
N THR A 261 -11.23 -4.90 14.33
CA THR A 261 -12.30 -4.11 13.71
C THR A 261 -11.91 -3.65 12.32
N ILE A 262 -10.68 -3.14 12.15
CA ILE A 262 -10.12 -2.78 10.84
C ILE A 262 -10.11 -4.03 9.93
N ALA A 263 -9.60 -5.16 10.40
CA ALA A 263 -9.61 -6.41 9.65
C ALA A 263 -11.02 -6.84 9.19
N ALA A 264 -12.05 -6.55 9.96
CA ALA A 264 -13.43 -6.85 9.57
C ALA A 264 -13.92 -5.94 8.42
N ASP A 265 -13.51 -4.68 8.39
CA ASP A 265 -13.78 -3.78 7.27
C ASP A 265 -13.01 -4.22 6.01
N GLU A 266 -11.70 -4.50 6.13
CA GLU A 266 -10.87 -5.06 5.04
C GLU A 266 -11.47 -6.32 4.43
N LYS A 267 -12.02 -7.21 5.27
CA LYS A 267 -12.68 -8.42 4.79
C LYS A 267 -13.95 -8.14 3.99
N ARG A 268 -14.67 -7.09 4.32
CA ARG A 268 -15.85 -6.63 3.58
C ARG A 268 -15.44 -6.04 2.24
N HIS A 269 -14.41 -5.19 2.23
CA HIS A 269 -13.83 -4.59 1.03
C HIS A 269 -13.25 -5.66 0.09
N GLU A 270 -12.49 -6.64 0.62
CA GLU A 270 -12.04 -7.82 -0.13
C GLU A 270 -13.20 -8.51 -0.85
N THR A 271 -14.32 -8.70 -0.14
CA THR A 271 -15.49 -9.36 -0.72
C THR A 271 -16.07 -8.55 -1.86
N ALA A 272 -16.13 -7.23 -1.74
CA ALA A 272 -16.60 -6.33 -2.77
C ALA A 272 -15.70 -6.34 -4.01
N TYR A 273 -14.39 -6.10 -3.83
CA TYR A 273 -13.44 -6.06 -4.94
C TYR A 273 -13.31 -7.42 -5.63
N THR A 274 -13.28 -8.53 -4.88
CA THR A 274 -13.23 -9.86 -5.50
C THR A 274 -14.47 -10.19 -6.29
N LYS A 275 -15.65 -9.65 -5.95
CA LYS A 275 -16.88 -9.78 -6.73
C LYS A 275 -16.83 -9.01 -8.05
N ILE A 276 -16.18 -7.84 -8.08
CA ILE A 276 -15.98 -7.12 -9.34
C ILE A 276 -15.21 -8.00 -10.31
N VAL A 277 -14.08 -8.56 -9.85
CA VAL A 277 -13.24 -9.43 -10.70
C VAL A 277 -13.95 -10.75 -11.05
N GLU A 278 -14.72 -11.33 -10.11
CA GLU A 278 -15.59 -12.49 -10.41
C GLU A 278 -16.54 -12.20 -11.56
N LYS A 279 -17.18 -11.01 -11.56
CA LYS A 279 -18.06 -10.57 -12.64
C LYS A 279 -17.31 -10.34 -13.97
N LEU A 280 -16.08 -9.85 -13.92
CA LEU A 280 -15.22 -9.74 -15.10
C LEU A 280 -14.87 -11.13 -15.68
N PHE A 281 -14.60 -12.12 -14.83
CA PHE A 281 -14.37 -13.50 -15.28
C PHE A 281 -15.63 -14.13 -15.92
N GLU A 282 -16.83 -13.74 -15.50
CA GLU A 282 -18.07 -14.19 -16.14
C GLU A 282 -18.26 -13.60 -17.54
N ILE A 283 -17.92 -12.30 -17.72
CA ILE A 283 -18.17 -11.57 -18.97
C ILE A 283 -17.01 -11.75 -19.96
N ASP A 284 -15.78 -11.70 -19.47
CA ASP A 284 -14.54 -11.70 -20.26
C ASP A 284 -13.47 -12.57 -19.57
N PRO A 285 -13.62 -13.89 -19.58
CA PRO A 285 -12.71 -14.79 -18.92
C PRO A 285 -11.27 -14.71 -19.48
N ASP A 286 -11.15 -14.53 -20.80
CA ASP A 286 -9.85 -14.47 -21.48
C ASP A 286 -9.06 -13.21 -21.07
N GLY A 287 -9.68 -12.02 -21.11
CA GLY A 287 -9.06 -10.78 -20.66
C GLY A 287 -8.74 -10.81 -19.16
N SER A 288 -9.62 -11.37 -18.33
CA SER A 288 -9.45 -11.45 -16.88
C SER A 288 -8.28 -12.34 -16.48
N VAL A 289 -8.13 -13.53 -17.08
CA VAL A 289 -7.03 -14.45 -16.76
C VAL A 289 -5.69 -13.90 -17.23
N GLN A 290 -5.65 -13.22 -18.39
CA GLN A 290 -4.45 -12.55 -18.88
C GLN A 290 -4.04 -11.38 -17.97
N ALA A 291 -4.99 -10.57 -17.51
CA ALA A 291 -4.75 -9.49 -16.58
C ALA A 291 -4.18 -10.00 -15.24
N LEU A 292 -4.78 -11.06 -14.68
CA LEU A 292 -4.27 -11.68 -13.46
C LEU A 292 -2.84 -12.19 -13.64
N ALA A 293 -2.55 -12.89 -14.74
CA ALA A 293 -1.20 -13.36 -15.04
C ALA A 293 -0.21 -12.20 -15.22
N SER A 294 -0.64 -11.11 -15.85
CA SER A 294 0.16 -9.89 -16.01
C SER A 294 0.52 -9.28 -14.66
N MET A 295 -0.45 -9.10 -13.77
CA MET A 295 -0.22 -8.54 -12.43
C MET A 295 0.71 -9.44 -11.60
N MET A 296 0.53 -10.76 -11.66
CA MET A 296 1.41 -11.69 -10.94
C MET A 296 2.84 -11.71 -11.51
N LYS A 297 3.04 -11.53 -12.82
CA LYS A 297 4.37 -11.38 -13.44
C LYS A 297 5.04 -10.07 -13.04
N LYS A 298 4.28 -8.98 -12.93
CA LYS A 298 4.74 -7.67 -12.46
C LYS A 298 5.03 -7.66 -10.96
N ARG A 299 4.55 -8.67 -10.23
CA ARG A 299 4.62 -8.82 -8.77
C ARG A 299 3.84 -7.70 -8.06
N ILE A 300 2.71 -8.07 -7.53
CA ILE A 300 1.90 -7.16 -6.70
C ILE A 300 2.70 -6.81 -5.44
N THR A 301 2.94 -5.51 -5.24
CA THR A 301 3.62 -4.95 -4.07
C THR A 301 2.64 -4.11 -3.27
N MET A 302 2.90 -3.91 -1.99
CA MET A 302 2.05 -3.06 -1.14
C MET A 302 2.08 -1.59 -1.60
N PRO A 303 1.02 -0.80 -1.33
CA PRO A 303 0.96 0.62 -1.70
C PRO A 303 2.15 1.43 -1.20
N ALA A 304 2.68 1.07 -0.04
CA ALA A 304 3.77 1.77 0.65
C ALA A 304 5.19 1.41 0.17
N HIS A 305 5.35 0.73 -0.96
CA HIS A 305 6.67 0.24 -1.43
C HIS A 305 7.70 1.34 -1.74
N LEU A 306 7.27 2.60 -1.83
CA LEU A 306 8.15 3.77 -1.98
C LEU A 306 8.45 4.47 -0.65
N MET A 307 8.13 3.85 0.47
CA MET A 307 8.31 4.39 1.82
C MET A 307 9.79 4.67 2.13
N HIS A 308 10.06 5.88 2.60
CA HIS A 308 11.34 6.31 3.15
C HIS A 308 11.13 7.44 4.18
N ASP A 309 12.07 7.65 5.09
CA ASP A 309 11.99 8.68 6.13
C ASP A 309 12.95 9.88 5.89
N GLY A 310 13.53 9.96 4.68
CA GLY A 310 14.54 10.95 4.33
C GLY A 310 15.97 10.59 4.77
N ARG A 311 16.17 9.46 5.45
CA ARG A 311 17.46 8.91 5.89
C ARG A 311 17.67 7.49 5.36
N ASP A 312 16.70 6.62 5.58
CA ASP A 312 16.68 5.24 5.12
C ASP A 312 15.88 5.12 3.83
N ASN A 313 16.59 4.88 2.72
CA ASN A 313 15.98 4.70 1.39
C ASN A 313 15.41 3.29 1.19
N ASP A 314 15.76 2.35 2.06
CA ASP A 314 15.31 0.96 2.03
C ASP A 314 14.33 0.65 3.17
N LEU A 315 13.74 1.71 3.74
CA LEU A 315 12.88 1.63 4.91
C LEU A 315 11.71 0.64 4.72
N PHE A 316 11.10 0.62 3.53
CA PHE A 316 10.06 -0.36 3.22
C PHE A 316 10.58 -1.81 3.32
N ASP A 317 11.77 -2.07 2.77
CA ASP A 317 12.37 -3.41 2.79
C ASP A 317 12.74 -3.84 4.22
N HIS A 318 13.22 -2.89 5.03
CA HIS A 318 13.53 -3.12 6.45
C HIS A 318 12.25 -3.39 7.27
N TYR A 319 11.24 -2.56 7.10
CA TYR A 319 9.91 -2.77 7.71
C TYR A 319 9.32 -4.14 7.31
N ALA A 320 9.30 -4.45 6.02
CA ALA A 320 8.77 -5.72 5.51
C ALA A 320 9.53 -6.94 6.07
N ALA A 321 10.85 -6.81 6.28
CA ALA A 321 11.64 -7.88 6.91
C ALA A 321 11.25 -8.11 8.38
N VAL A 322 10.96 -7.04 9.13
CA VAL A 322 10.47 -7.14 10.50
C VAL A 322 9.07 -7.78 10.51
N ALA A 323 8.14 -7.30 9.66
CA ALA A 323 6.79 -7.85 9.54
C ALA A 323 6.79 -9.36 9.21
N GLN A 324 7.67 -9.77 8.27
CA GLN A 324 7.89 -11.18 7.96
C GLN A 324 8.39 -11.96 9.17
N ARG A 325 9.37 -11.43 9.90
CA ARG A 325 10.00 -12.12 11.03
C ARG A 325 9.04 -12.35 12.19
N ILE A 326 8.22 -11.36 12.53
CA ILE A 326 7.26 -11.47 13.63
C ILE A 326 5.91 -12.08 13.20
N GLY A 327 5.77 -12.43 11.92
CA GLY A 327 4.62 -13.15 11.40
C GLY A 327 3.36 -12.30 11.20
N VAL A 328 3.51 -10.99 10.96
CA VAL A 328 2.38 -10.11 10.62
C VAL A 328 1.98 -10.28 9.16
N TYR A 329 2.96 -10.26 8.26
CA TYR A 329 2.73 -10.56 6.85
C TYR A 329 3.92 -11.30 6.25
N THR A 330 3.66 -12.46 5.64
CA THR A 330 4.70 -13.39 5.22
C THR A 330 4.56 -13.76 3.74
N ALA A 331 5.61 -14.37 3.17
CA ALA A 331 5.53 -14.92 1.82
C ALA A 331 4.53 -16.08 1.72
N ALA A 332 4.30 -16.82 2.81
CA ALA A 332 3.23 -17.82 2.88
C ALA A 332 1.86 -17.17 2.75
N ASP A 333 1.64 -16.01 3.38
CA ASP A 333 0.40 -15.24 3.24
C ASP A 333 0.21 -14.79 1.80
N TYR A 334 1.26 -14.26 1.16
CA TYR A 334 1.21 -13.88 -0.26
C TYR A 334 0.80 -15.06 -1.17
N ALA A 335 1.40 -16.22 -0.99
CA ALA A 335 1.03 -17.43 -1.73
C ALA A 335 -0.40 -17.88 -1.43
N GLY A 336 -0.80 -17.81 -0.16
CA GLY A 336 -2.15 -18.14 0.28
C GLY A 336 -3.23 -17.20 -0.29
N ILE A 337 -2.92 -15.91 -0.44
CA ILE A 337 -3.80 -14.94 -1.11
C ILE A 337 -4.01 -15.34 -2.57
N LEU A 338 -2.94 -15.64 -3.30
CA LEU A 338 -3.05 -16.08 -4.68
C LEU A 338 -3.88 -17.36 -4.81
N GLU A 339 -3.64 -18.38 -3.96
CA GLU A 339 -4.43 -19.62 -3.96
C GLU A 339 -5.92 -19.35 -3.67
N PHE A 340 -6.21 -18.44 -2.76
CA PHE A 340 -7.57 -18.03 -2.47
C PHE A 340 -8.24 -17.39 -3.70
N LEU A 341 -7.57 -16.44 -4.37
CA LEU A 341 -8.11 -15.75 -5.53
C LEU A 341 -8.30 -16.70 -6.72
N LEU A 342 -7.36 -17.62 -6.97
CA LEU A 342 -7.48 -18.64 -8.02
C LEU A 342 -8.73 -19.53 -7.81
N ARG A 343 -8.97 -19.96 -6.56
CA ARG A 343 -10.16 -20.74 -6.20
C ARG A 343 -11.43 -19.91 -6.29
N ARG A 344 -11.41 -18.66 -5.78
CA ARG A 344 -12.54 -17.75 -5.78
C ARG A 344 -13.07 -17.50 -7.19
N TRP A 345 -12.15 -17.25 -8.12
CA TRP A 345 -12.46 -16.97 -9.52
C TRP A 345 -12.46 -18.21 -10.41
N LYS A 346 -12.33 -19.40 -9.81
CA LYS A 346 -12.39 -20.69 -10.50
C LYS A 346 -11.43 -20.78 -11.69
N VAL A 347 -10.23 -20.22 -11.56
CA VAL A 347 -9.26 -20.08 -12.64
C VAL A 347 -8.88 -21.43 -13.24
N GLU A 348 -8.76 -22.49 -12.43
CA GLU A 348 -8.41 -23.85 -12.88
C GLU A 348 -9.47 -24.46 -13.79
N SER A 349 -10.76 -24.06 -13.63
CA SER A 349 -11.87 -24.61 -14.39
C SER A 349 -12.28 -23.77 -15.60
N LEU A 350 -11.54 -22.70 -15.94
CA LEU A 350 -11.75 -21.95 -17.16
C LEU A 350 -11.47 -22.86 -18.37
N GLY A 351 -12.43 -23.01 -19.25
CA GLY A 351 -12.31 -23.94 -20.37
C GLY A 351 -12.61 -23.31 -21.73
N LEU A 352 -13.88 -23.22 -22.07
CA LEU A 352 -14.32 -22.66 -23.34
C LEU A 352 -14.11 -21.13 -23.38
N GLY A 353 -13.67 -20.63 -24.55
CA GLY A 353 -13.50 -19.19 -24.79
C GLY A 353 -12.11 -18.61 -24.49
N LEU A 354 -11.17 -19.41 -23.95
CA LEU A 354 -9.80 -18.94 -23.79
C LEU A 354 -9.04 -18.98 -25.10
N SER A 355 -8.37 -17.86 -25.42
CA SER A 355 -7.35 -17.79 -26.47
C SER A 355 -6.12 -18.66 -26.15
N GLY A 356 -5.19 -18.82 -27.09
CA GLY A 356 -3.93 -19.46 -26.81
C GLY A 356 -3.10 -18.71 -25.74
N GLU A 357 -3.26 -17.39 -25.62
CA GLU A 357 -2.62 -16.58 -24.57
C GLU A 357 -3.29 -16.75 -23.22
N GLY A 358 -4.62 -16.79 -23.21
CA GLY A 358 -5.39 -17.07 -22.01
C GLY A 358 -5.07 -18.43 -21.39
N ARG A 359 -4.92 -19.48 -22.23
CA ARG A 359 -4.50 -20.81 -21.76
C ARG A 359 -3.11 -20.79 -21.13
N ARG A 360 -2.14 -20.14 -21.79
CA ARG A 360 -0.78 -19.96 -21.21
C ARG A 360 -0.80 -19.18 -19.90
N ALA A 361 -1.69 -18.19 -19.80
CA ALA A 361 -1.89 -17.43 -18.57
C ALA A 361 -2.45 -18.30 -17.45
N GLN A 362 -3.47 -19.11 -17.73
CA GLN A 362 -4.05 -20.08 -16.81
C GLN A 362 -3.01 -21.07 -16.30
N ASP A 363 -2.26 -21.73 -17.21
CA ASP A 363 -1.21 -22.70 -16.84
C ASP A 363 -0.14 -22.07 -15.93
N TYR A 364 0.28 -20.84 -16.27
CA TYR A 364 1.22 -20.10 -15.43
C TYR A 364 0.68 -19.87 -14.02
N LEU A 365 -0.57 -19.40 -13.91
CA LEU A 365 -1.22 -19.08 -12.64
C LEU A 365 -1.42 -20.31 -11.76
N CYS A 366 -1.88 -21.42 -12.34
CA CYS A 366 -2.13 -22.65 -11.59
C CYS A 366 -0.86 -23.26 -10.98
N THR A 367 0.31 -23.01 -11.59
CA THR A 367 1.60 -23.50 -11.07
C THR A 367 2.30 -22.52 -10.13
N LEU A 368 1.89 -21.24 -10.10
CA LEU A 368 2.62 -20.18 -9.44
C LEU A 368 2.63 -20.29 -7.89
N PRO A 369 1.54 -20.62 -7.19
CA PRO A 369 1.55 -20.72 -5.73
C PRO A 369 2.59 -21.70 -5.20
N GLN A 370 2.68 -22.88 -5.79
CA GLN A 370 3.67 -23.88 -5.38
C GLN A 370 5.10 -23.43 -5.65
N ARG A 371 5.33 -22.67 -6.73
CA ARG A 371 6.64 -22.08 -7.02
C ARG A 371 7.04 -21.06 -5.98
N ILE A 372 6.11 -20.21 -5.53
CA ILE A 372 6.35 -19.22 -4.46
C ILE A 372 6.70 -19.94 -3.15
N LYS A 373 5.92 -20.94 -2.73
CA LYS A 373 6.17 -21.72 -1.52
C LYS A 373 7.57 -22.37 -1.52
N ARG A 374 7.97 -22.99 -2.63
CA ARG A 374 9.31 -23.58 -2.76
C ARG A 374 10.44 -22.53 -2.68
N LEU A 375 10.21 -21.32 -3.19
CA LEU A 375 11.19 -20.23 -3.08
C LEU A 375 11.31 -19.75 -1.63
N GLU A 376 10.19 -19.65 -0.92
CA GLU A 376 10.16 -19.30 0.49
C GLU A 376 10.88 -20.34 1.36
N GLU A 377 10.59 -21.64 1.19
CA GLU A 377 11.26 -22.72 1.92
C GLU A 377 12.79 -22.61 1.75
N ARG A 378 13.26 -22.45 0.52
CA ARG A 378 14.69 -22.27 0.21
C ARG A 378 15.27 -20.99 0.84
N ALA A 379 14.51 -19.91 0.88
CA ALA A 379 14.93 -18.68 1.51
C ALA A 379 15.05 -18.86 3.04
N ASN A 380 14.04 -19.46 3.67
CA ASN A 380 14.03 -19.74 5.10
C ASN A 380 15.18 -20.65 5.54
N ASP A 381 15.55 -21.66 4.75
CA ASP A 381 16.69 -22.52 5.07
C ASP A 381 18.02 -21.77 5.00
N ARG A 382 18.17 -20.85 4.07
CA ARG A 382 19.36 -19.98 3.98
C ARG A 382 19.42 -18.98 5.14
N PHE A 383 18.26 -18.43 5.55
CA PHE A 383 18.20 -17.47 6.65
C PHE A 383 18.52 -18.07 8.03
N LYS A 384 18.26 -19.36 8.24
CA LYS A 384 18.65 -20.05 9.48
C LYS A 384 20.15 -20.06 9.72
N LEU A 385 20.95 -19.91 8.64
CA LEU A 385 22.42 -20.00 8.66
C LEU A 385 23.11 -18.64 8.79
N VAL A 386 22.39 -17.52 8.77
CA VAL A 386 22.99 -16.17 8.77
C VAL A 386 22.40 -15.34 9.92
N SER A 387 23.28 -14.70 10.71
CA SER A 387 22.87 -13.71 11.69
C SER A 387 22.13 -12.57 10.98
N LYS A 388 20.93 -12.23 11.43
CA LYS A 388 20.15 -11.12 10.88
C LYS A 388 20.69 -9.80 11.37
N PRO A 389 20.93 -8.81 10.49
CA PRO A 389 21.39 -7.49 10.91
C PRO A 389 20.26 -6.78 11.68
N SER A 390 20.66 -5.87 12.55
CA SER A 390 19.76 -4.88 13.14
C SER A 390 19.88 -3.57 12.36
N VAL A 391 18.78 -2.83 12.29
CA VAL A 391 18.69 -1.52 11.66
C VAL A 391 18.02 -0.55 12.62
N SER A 392 18.55 0.67 12.67
CA SER A 392 17.98 1.74 13.48
C SER A 392 16.73 2.31 12.81
N PHE A 393 15.60 2.30 13.51
CA PHE A 393 14.34 2.89 13.02
C PHE A 393 14.07 4.25 13.67
N SER A 394 13.96 5.28 12.87
CA SER A 394 13.63 6.64 13.32
C SER A 394 12.29 6.68 14.07
N TRP A 395 11.35 5.83 13.70
CA TRP A 395 10.01 5.75 14.29
C TRP A 395 9.99 5.35 15.77
N VAL A 396 10.99 4.59 16.20
CA VAL A 396 11.15 4.16 17.61
C VAL A 396 12.34 4.83 18.26
N PHE A 397 12.49 6.13 18.02
CA PHE A 397 13.56 6.99 18.59
C PHE A 397 14.98 6.53 18.21
N GLY A 398 15.16 5.97 17.04
CA GLY A 398 16.47 5.52 16.56
C GLY A 398 16.97 4.23 17.22
N ARG A 399 16.09 3.47 17.87
CA ARG A 399 16.50 2.17 18.46
C ARG A 399 16.67 1.12 17.36
N ASP A 400 17.64 0.23 17.60
CA ASP A 400 17.95 -0.86 16.69
C ASP A 400 16.92 -2.00 16.80
N VAL A 401 16.39 -2.42 15.66
CA VAL A 401 15.45 -3.54 15.54
C VAL A 401 16.01 -4.58 14.59
N LYS A 402 15.92 -5.84 14.99
CA LYS A 402 16.39 -6.97 14.19
C LYS A 402 15.51 -7.16 12.96
N LEU A 403 16.14 -7.39 11.80
CA LEU A 403 15.42 -7.67 10.56
C LEU A 403 15.01 -9.14 10.42
#